data_91ccf06e1d30733d9dd398342b1de597
#
_entry.id   91ccf06e1d30733d9dd398342b1de597
#
_cell.length_a   1.000
_cell.length_b   1.000
_cell.length_c   1.000
_cell.angle_alpha   90.00
_cell.angle_beta   90.00
_cell.angle_gamma   90.00
#
_symmetry.space_group_name_H-M   'P 1'
#
loop_
_entity.id
_entity.type
_entity.pdbx_description
1 polymer ?
#
loop_
_entity_poly.entity_id
_entity_poly.type
_entity_poly.pdbx_seq_one_letter_code
_entity_poly.pdbx_strand_id
1 'polypeptide(L)'
;MTAVAASSTPGDNVGEVAVALTGITKRFPGVVANRDISFAVRCGTIHALVGENGAGKSTLMKILYGVQRADAGTIEVAGRPVVLHSPSDAIKAGIGMVFQHFMLADNFTVLENVVLGAERLHGIGDRARDEVRRISGAYGLNVAPDVLVADLGVGDRQRVEILKVLYRGARILILDEPTAVLVPQEVTELFDNLRALTAQGLTIIFISHKLDEVLSVADDITVIRRGTTVATLDPTGVTARELAELMVGSSLPTPATDESTVTDRPVLAVQGLSVAGAPGEPALLDDISFTVHAGEVLGIAGVEGNGQNELVEVIMGMVEPAGGTVELAADGVMVDISDWDTRRIREAGIGFIPADRHRHGLLLDAPLWENRILGHQTQAPNVRGPLVDARSAQEDTRRIVQEYDVRTPSIFVTAASLSGGNQQKLIVGREMAHLPRMLVAAHPTRGVDVGAQAAIWGHLKAARREGLAVL
;
A
#
# COMPACT_ATOMS: atom_id res chain seq x y z
N MET A 1 -8.59 -52.79 1.61
CA MET A 1 -8.22 -52.94 0.18
C MET A 1 -8.95 -51.90 -0.61
N THR A 2 -8.20 -51.11 -1.31
CA THR A 2 -8.38 -50.55 -2.63
C THR A 2 -7.95 -49.09 -2.65
N ALA A 3 -6.93 -48.99 -3.21
CA ALA A 3 -6.31 -48.39 -4.40
C ALA A 3 -5.76 -46.99 -4.11
N VAL A 4 -4.47 -46.98 -3.99
CA VAL A 4 -3.58 -45.84 -4.19
C VAL A 4 -3.80 -45.33 -5.61
N ALA A 5 -4.30 -44.12 -5.75
CA ALA A 5 -4.30 -43.40 -7.01
C ALA A 5 -2.86 -42.93 -7.32
N ALA A 6 -2.46 -43.19 -8.55
CA ALA A 6 -1.15 -42.97 -9.11
C ALA A 6 -0.60 -41.58 -8.86
N SER A 7 0.68 -41.55 -8.49
CA SER A 7 1.55 -40.38 -8.54
C SER A 7 1.75 -40.00 -10.00
N SER A 8 1.12 -38.92 -10.47
CA SER A 8 1.55 -38.22 -11.67
C SER A 8 2.88 -37.53 -11.38
N THR A 9 3.85 -37.76 -12.23
CA THR A 9 5.20 -37.15 -12.23
C THR A 9 5.09 -35.62 -12.33
N PRO A 10 5.91 -34.84 -11.62
CA PRO A 10 5.98 -33.40 -11.83
C PRO A 10 6.51 -33.14 -13.24
N GLY A 11 5.68 -32.53 -14.09
CA GLY A 11 6.08 -32.16 -15.46
C GLY A 11 5.00 -32.23 -16.53
N ASP A 12 3.94 -33.02 -16.32
CA ASP A 12 2.97 -33.30 -17.41
C ASP A 12 1.76 -32.34 -17.46
N ASN A 13 1.64 -31.33 -16.59
CA ASN A 13 0.43 -30.51 -16.47
C ASN A 13 0.59 -29.04 -16.91
N VAL A 14 1.61 -28.70 -17.68
CA VAL A 14 1.77 -27.34 -18.23
C VAL A 14 0.69 -27.12 -19.30
N GLY A 15 -0.29 -26.25 -18.98
CA GLY A 15 -1.43 -25.93 -19.84
C GLY A 15 -2.81 -26.34 -19.26
N GLU A 16 -2.86 -27.20 -18.24
CA GLU A 16 -4.10 -27.51 -17.53
C GLU A 16 -4.47 -26.35 -16.57
N VAL A 17 -5.78 -26.20 -16.31
CA VAL A 17 -6.28 -25.16 -15.41
C VAL A 17 -6.22 -25.65 -13.97
N ALA A 18 -5.46 -24.95 -13.13
CA ALA A 18 -5.37 -25.20 -11.70
C ALA A 18 -6.60 -24.69 -10.96
N VAL A 19 -7.04 -23.47 -11.28
CA VAL A 19 -8.22 -22.81 -10.71
C VAL A 19 -9.00 -22.11 -11.81
N ALA A 20 -10.32 -22.31 -11.85
CA ALA A 20 -11.22 -21.50 -12.65
C ALA A 20 -12.28 -20.85 -11.75
N LEU A 21 -12.47 -19.56 -11.92
CA LEU A 21 -13.56 -18.80 -11.31
C LEU A 21 -14.50 -18.36 -12.43
N THR A 22 -15.80 -18.60 -12.27
CA THR A 22 -16.80 -18.25 -13.28
C THR A 22 -17.95 -17.51 -12.63
N GLY A 23 -18.21 -16.27 -13.06
CA GLY A 23 -19.34 -15.47 -12.64
C GLY A 23 -19.34 -15.07 -11.16
N ILE A 24 -18.18 -15.01 -10.50
CA ILE A 24 -18.09 -14.75 -9.06
C ILE A 24 -18.63 -13.36 -8.74
N THR A 25 -19.67 -13.33 -7.92
CA THR A 25 -20.32 -12.10 -7.47
C THR A 25 -20.35 -12.05 -5.95
N LYS A 26 -19.99 -10.89 -5.38
CA LYS A 26 -20.05 -10.61 -3.93
C LYS A 26 -20.59 -9.22 -3.67
N ARG A 27 -21.62 -9.16 -2.82
CA ARG A 27 -22.26 -7.91 -2.38
C ARG A 27 -22.10 -7.75 -0.89
N PHE A 28 -21.87 -6.52 -0.48
CA PHE A 28 -21.95 -6.06 0.91
C PHE A 28 -23.00 -4.93 1.00
N PRO A 29 -23.50 -4.57 2.18
CA PRO A 29 -24.41 -3.45 2.32
C PRO A 29 -23.83 -2.17 1.67
N GLY A 30 -24.52 -1.68 0.63
CA GLY A 30 -24.12 -0.48 -0.11
C GLY A 30 -23.00 -0.65 -1.15
N VAL A 31 -22.35 -1.84 -1.29
CA VAL A 31 -21.23 -2.04 -2.21
C VAL A 31 -21.28 -3.40 -2.89
N VAL A 32 -21.05 -3.41 -4.22
CA VAL A 32 -20.80 -4.64 -4.97
C VAL A 32 -19.28 -4.78 -5.12
N ALA A 33 -18.65 -5.62 -4.30
CA ALA A 33 -17.21 -5.81 -4.29
C ALA A 33 -16.70 -6.60 -5.50
N ASN A 34 -17.45 -7.63 -5.92
CA ASN A 34 -17.16 -8.40 -7.14
C ASN A 34 -18.46 -8.58 -7.91
N ARG A 35 -18.39 -8.44 -9.24
CA ARG A 35 -19.52 -8.55 -10.16
C ARG A 35 -19.10 -9.38 -11.36
N ASP A 36 -19.62 -10.60 -11.45
CA ASP A 36 -19.43 -11.50 -12.59
C ASP A 36 -17.94 -11.70 -12.97
N ILE A 37 -17.09 -11.88 -11.95
CA ILE A 37 -15.64 -12.07 -12.17
C ILE A 37 -15.41 -13.48 -12.69
N SER A 38 -14.71 -13.56 -13.84
CA SER A 38 -14.33 -14.83 -14.45
C SER A 38 -12.87 -14.75 -14.93
N PHE A 39 -12.06 -15.73 -14.55
CA PHE A 39 -10.71 -15.98 -15.07
C PHE A 39 -10.25 -17.39 -14.69
N ALA A 40 -9.19 -17.86 -15.34
CA ALA A 40 -8.58 -19.14 -15.06
C ALA A 40 -7.06 -18.98 -14.82
N VAL A 41 -6.52 -19.81 -13.94
CA VAL A 41 -5.09 -19.86 -13.59
C VAL A 41 -4.53 -21.20 -14.08
N ARG A 42 -3.47 -21.15 -14.85
CA ARG A 42 -2.78 -22.34 -15.40
C ARG A 42 -1.93 -23.02 -14.33
N CYS A 43 -1.84 -24.36 -14.40
CA CYS A 43 -0.96 -25.14 -13.52
C CYS A 43 0.51 -24.73 -13.71
N GLY A 44 1.25 -24.64 -12.62
CA GLY A 44 2.71 -24.40 -12.64
C GLY A 44 3.10 -22.99 -13.07
N THR A 45 2.18 -22.01 -13.01
CA THR A 45 2.46 -20.61 -13.40
C THR A 45 2.29 -19.66 -12.23
N ILE A 46 2.88 -18.46 -12.38
CA ILE A 46 2.63 -17.30 -11.54
C ILE A 46 1.60 -16.42 -12.24
N HIS A 47 0.39 -16.41 -11.74
CA HIS A 47 -0.70 -15.58 -12.23
C HIS A 47 -0.86 -14.33 -11.39
N ALA A 48 -0.59 -13.16 -11.94
CA ALA A 48 -0.75 -11.91 -11.23
C ALA A 48 -2.19 -11.40 -11.30
N LEU A 49 -2.74 -10.97 -10.16
CA LEU A 49 -4.01 -10.31 -10.05
C LEU A 49 -3.79 -8.83 -9.69
N VAL A 50 -4.03 -7.93 -10.63
CA VAL A 50 -3.77 -6.50 -10.47
C VAL A 50 -5.06 -5.68 -10.49
N GLY A 51 -5.01 -4.50 -9.91
CA GLY A 51 -6.13 -3.56 -9.85
C GLY A 51 -5.93 -2.51 -8.78
N GLU A 52 -6.68 -1.42 -8.82
CA GLU A 52 -6.64 -0.38 -7.79
C GLU A 52 -7.03 -0.92 -6.39
N ASN A 53 -6.70 -0.16 -5.34
CA ASN A 53 -7.19 -0.44 -3.99
C ASN A 53 -8.73 -0.34 -3.98
N GLY A 54 -9.38 -1.37 -3.39
CA GLY A 54 -10.84 -1.47 -3.44
C GLY A 54 -11.42 -2.05 -4.73
N ALA A 55 -10.60 -2.49 -5.70
CA ALA A 55 -11.08 -3.14 -6.92
C ALA A 55 -11.73 -4.52 -6.70
N GLY A 56 -11.64 -5.08 -5.49
CA GLY A 56 -12.24 -6.37 -5.14
C GLY A 56 -11.27 -7.57 -5.09
N LYS A 57 -9.97 -7.36 -5.29
CA LYS A 57 -8.93 -8.42 -5.32
C LYS A 57 -8.90 -9.26 -4.05
N SER A 58 -8.69 -8.63 -2.89
CA SER A 58 -8.62 -9.33 -1.59
C SER A 58 -9.96 -9.99 -1.21
N THR A 59 -11.10 -9.40 -1.61
CA THR A 59 -12.41 -10.04 -1.44
C THR A 59 -12.49 -11.32 -2.24
N LEU A 60 -12.07 -11.30 -3.50
CA LEU A 60 -12.04 -12.45 -4.38
C LEU A 60 -11.15 -13.58 -3.82
N MET A 61 -9.97 -13.23 -3.32
CA MET A 61 -9.06 -14.21 -2.72
C MET A 61 -9.59 -14.77 -1.40
N LYS A 62 -10.26 -13.97 -0.58
CA LYS A 62 -10.97 -14.45 0.62
C LYS A 62 -12.10 -15.42 0.27
N ILE A 63 -12.75 -15.26 -0.90
CA ILE A 63 -13.73 -16.22 -1.42
C ILE A 63 -13.01 -17.51 -1.83
N LEU A 64 -11.92 -17.42 -2.60
CA LEU A 64 -11.15 -18.57 -3.04
C LEU A 64 -10.49 -19.33 -1.86
N TYR A 65 -10.18 -18.65 -0.77
CA TYR A 65 -9.65 -19.26 0.46
C TYR A 65 -10.75 -19.70 1.44
N GLY A 66 -12.05 -19.50 1.12
CA GLY A 66 -13.16 -19.94 1.95
C GLY A 66 -13.44 -19.09 3.20
N VAL A 67 -12.80 -17.92 3.34
CA VAL A 67 -13.07 -16.95 4.42
C VAL A 67 -14.39 -16.23 4.21
N GLN A 68 -14.77 -16.04 2.95
CA GLN A 68 -16.03 -15.42 2.54
C GLN A 68 -16.72 -16.28 1.51
N ARG A 69 -18.06 -16.21 1.45
CA ARG A 69 -18.85 -16.92 0.43
C ARG A 69 -19.18 -15.97 -0.71
N ALA A 70 -19.10 -16.48 -1.95
CA ALA A 70 -19.66 -15.80 -3.09
C ALA A 70 -21.20 -15.82 -2.98
N ASP A 71 -21.85 -14.78 -3.49
CA ASP A 71 -23.33 -14.73 -3.59
C ASP A 71 -23.81 -15.39 -4.89
N ALA A 72 -22.94 -15.47 -5.92
CA ALA A 72 -23.16 -16.19 -7.17
C ALA A 72 -21.80 -16.58 -7.80
N GLY A 73 -21.87 -17.51 -8.78
CA GLY A 73 -20.71 -18.03 -9.51
C GLY A 73 -20.23 -19.38 -9.01
N THR A 74 -19.24 -19.95 -9.70
CA THR A 74 -18.67 -21.28 -9.42
C THR A 74 -17.15 -21.20 -9.35
N ILE A 75 -16.56 -22.09 -8.55
CA ILE A 75 -15.10 -22.27 -8.43
C ILE A 75 -14.80 -23.71 -8.79
N GLU A 76 -13.80 -23.89 -9.65
CA GLU A 76 -13.26 -25.21 -9.98
C GLU A 76 -11.78 -25.26 -9.59
N VAL A 77 -11.35 -26.38 -9.02
CA VAL A 77 -9.95 -26.66 -8.70
C VAL A 77 -9.55 -27.97 -9.38
N ALA A 78 -8.51 -27.92 -10.20
CA ALA A 78 -8.06 -29.06 -11.03
C ALA A 78 -9.24 -29.70 -11.83
N GLY A 79 -10.06 -28.84 -12.46
CA GLY A 79 -11.22 -29.25 -13.28
C GLY A 79 -12.40 -29.82 -12.50
N ARG A 80 -12.41 -29.73 -11.16
CA ARG A 80 -13.51 -30.21 -10.31
C ARG A 80 -14.21 -29.05 -9.62
N PRO A 81 -15.52 -28.94 -9.70
CA PRO A 81 -16.26 -27.91 -8.96
C PRO A 81 -16.11 -28.12 -7.45
N VAL A 82 -15.81 -27.05 -6.75
CA VAL A 82 -15.62 -27.05 -5.29
C VAL A 82 -16.51 -26.00 -4.63
N VAL A 83 -16.96 -26.32 -3.42
CA VAL A 83 -17.68 -25.37 -2.56
C VAL A 83 -16.82 -25.13 -1.32
N LEU A 84 -16.34 -23.92 -1.16
CA LEU A 84 -15.42 -23.53 -0.10
C LEU A 84 -16.19 -22.74 0.98
N HIS A 85 -16.49 -23.41 2.09
CA HIS A 85 -17.22 -22.82 3.22
C HIS A 85 -16.32 -22.33 4.33
N SER A 86 -15.06 -22.77 4.32
CA SER A 86 -14.06 -22.48 5.34
C SER A 86 -12.65 -22.57 4.76
N PRO A 87 -11.63 -21.94 5.41
CA PRO A 87 -10.22 -22.17 5.08
C PRO A 87 -9.81 -23.65 5.12
N SER A 88 -10.44 -24.45 5.98
CA SER A 88 -10.20 -25.89 6.02
C SER A 88 -10.60 -26.60 4.72
N ASP A 89 -11.67 -26.15 4.05
CA ASP A 89 -12.07 -26.71 2.76
C ASP A 89 -11.12 -26.32 1.65
N ALA A 90 -10.62 -25.07 1.67
CA ALA A 90 -9.60 -24.59 0.74
C ALA A 90 -8.29 -25.37 0.88
N ILE A 91 -7.82 -25.59 2.12
CA ILE A 91 -6.61 -26.38 2.41
C ILE A 91 -6.79 -27.83 1.90
N LYS A 92 -7.94 -28.47 2.12
CA LYS A 92 -8.21 -29.81 1.59
C LYS A 92 -8.25 -29.85 0.06
N ALA A 93 -8.63 -28.74 -0.58
CA ALA A 93 -8.57 -28.58 -2.04
C ALA A 93 -7.15 -28.25 -2.54
N GLY A 94 -6.17 -28.16 -1.66
CA GLY A 94 -4.78 -27.83 -1.99
C GLY A 94 -4.51 -26.34 -2.16
N ILE A 95 -5.39 -25.46 -1.68
CA ILE A 95 -5.22 -24.01 -1.74
C ILE A 95 -4.66 -23.51 -0.40
N GLY A 96 -3.59 -22.73 -0.44
CA GLY A 96 -3.02 -22.05 0.71
C GLY A 96 -2.94 -20.55 0.46
N MET A 97 -2.95 -19.77 1.54
CA MET A 97 -2.87 -18.30 1.45
C MET A 97 -1.89 -17.74 2.46
N VAL A 98 -1.02 -16.86 1.97
CA VAL A 98 -0.17 -15.98 2.77
C VAL A 98 -0.80 -14.59 2.73
N PHE A 99 -1.12 -14.06 3.90
CA PHE A 99 -1.77 -12.76 4.05
C PHE A 99 -0.75 -11.62 4.00
N GLN A 100 -1.22 -10.41 3.73
CA GLN A 100 -0.41 -9.19 3.70
C GLN A 100 0.32 -8.92 5.03
N HIS A 101 -0.30 -9.24 6.17
CA HIS A 101 0.32 -9.18 7.48
C HIS A 101 0.68 -10.59 7.94
N PHE A 102 1.89 -10.77 8.45
CA PHE A 102 2.34 -12.06 8.96
C PHE A 102 1.46 -12.55 10.11
N MET A 103 1.03 -13.81 10.00
CA MET A 103 0.25 -14.50 11.01
C MET A 103 1.15 -15.46 11.81
N LEU A 104 2.26 -14.90 12.33
CA LEU A 104 3.26 -15.62 13.11
C LEU A 104 3.23 -15.13 14.57
N ALA A 105 3.44 -16.07 15.49
CA ALA A 105 3.64 -15.78 16.90
C ALA A 105 5.13 -15.57 17.16
N ASP A 106 5.55 -14.37 17.53
CA ASP A 106 6.95 -13.98 17.68
C ASP A 106 7.68 -14.80 18.78
N ASN A 107 6.97 -15.18 19.84
CA ASN A 107 7.48 -15.96 20.96
C ASN A 107 7.54 -17.48 20.70
N PHE A 108 7.20 -17.94 19.50
CA PHE A 108 7.26 -19.33 19.07
C PHE A 108 8.43 -19.53 18.11
N THR A 109 8.96 -20.76 18.09
CA THR A 109 9.91 -21.18 17.07
C THR A 109 9.25 -21.31 15.70
N VAL A 110 10.03 -21.40 14.64
CA VAL A 110 9.56 -21.70 13.29
C VAL A 110 8.75 -23.00 13.29
N LEU A 111 9.26 -24.07 13.93
CA LEU A 111 8.56 -25.35 14.01
C LEU A 111 7.17 -25.19 14.65
N GLU A 112 7.10 -24.53 15.79
CA GLU A 112 5.84 -24.33 16.51
C GLU A 112 4.83 -23.53 15.68
N ASN A 113 5.27 -22.46 14.99
CA ASN A 113 4.43 -21.68 14.08
C ASN A 113 3.91 -22.50 12.89
N VAL A 114 4.77 -23.35 12.29
CA VAL A 114 4.38 -24.18 11.13
C VAL A 114 3.38 -25.26 11.54
N VAL A 115 3.62 -25.91 12.69
CA VAL A 115 2.80 -27.04 13.17
C VAL A 115 1.49 -26.60 13.79
N LEU A 116 1.40 -25.37 14.30
CA LEU A 116 0.22 -24.84 14.99
C LEU A 116 -1.05 -25.01 14.13
N GLY A 117 -2.02 -25.79 14.65
CA GLY A 117 -3.26 -26.13 13.93
C GLY A 117 -3.10 -27.20 12.84
N ALA A 118 -1.92 -27.82 12.71
CA ALA A 118 -1.60 -28.91 11.79
C ALA A 118 -0.97 -30.12 12.50
N GLU A 119 -1.09 -30.21 13.83
CA GLU A 119 -0.47 -31.21 14.69
C GLU A 119 -0.87 -32.65 14.29
N ARG A 120 -2.05 -32.81 13.68
CA ARG A 120 -2.54 -34.12 13.23
C ARG A 120 -1.77 -34.69 12.03
N LEU A 121 -0.99 -33.88 11.31
CA LEU A 121 -0.24 -34.34 10.13
C LEU A 121 0.98 -35.16 10.54
N HIS A 122 1.87 -34.60 11.38
CA HIS A 122 3.15 -35.20 11.76
C HIS A 122 3.44 -35.11 13.26
N GLY A 123 2.48 -34.68 14.09
CA GLY A 123 2.70 -34.39 15.52
C GLY A 123 3.42 -33.06 15.73
N ILE A 124 4.06 -32.90 16.91
CA ILE A 124 4.78 -31.69 17.35
C ILE A 124 6.27 -31.96 17.65
N GLY A 125 6.76 -33.17 17.43
CA GLY A 125 8.12 -33.60 17.75
C GLY A 125 9.02 -33.77 16.55
N ASP A 126 9.96 -34.73 16.63
CA ASP A 126 11.02 -34.89 15.62
C ASP A 126 10.51 -35.17 14.21
N ARG A 127 9.41 -35.92 14.08
CA ARG A 127 8.81 -36.16 12.75
C ARG A 127 8.36 -34.86 12.06
N ALA A 128 7.77 -33.97 12.83
CA ALA A 128 7.37 -32.66 12.31
C ALA A 128 8.59 -31.81 11.96
N ARG A 129 9.62 -31.84 12.82
CA ARG A 129 10.90 -31.14 12.59
C ARG A 129 11.59 -31.63 11.34
N ASP A 130 11.65 -32.94 11.11
CA ASP A 130 12.26 -33.53 9.91
C ASP A 130 11.46 -33.16 8.64
N GLU A 131 10.13 -33.15 8.74
CA GLU A 131 9.29 -32.72 7.62
C GLU A 131 9.44 -31.23 7.29
N VAL A 132 9.53 -30.37 8.30
CA VAL A 132 9.84 -28.93 8.13
C VAL A 132 11.19 -28.75 7.44
N ARG A 133 12.24 -29.47 7.88
CA ARG A 133 13.56 -29.44 7.22
C ARG A 133 13.49 -29.93 5.79
N ARG A 134 12.77 -31.03 5.56
CA ARG A 134 12.60 -31.60 4.21
C ARG A 134 11.94 -30.63 3.24
N ILE A 135 10.84 -30.00 3.65
CA ILE A 135 10.11 -29.01 2.84
C ILE A 135 10.97 -27.76 2.62
N SER A 136 11.57 -27.23 3.71
CA SER A 136 12.46 -26.07 3.64
C SER A 136 13.61 -26.28 2.67
N GLY A 137 14.24 -27.46 2.69
CA GLY A 137 15.32 -27.82 1.78
C GLY A 137 14.84 -28.08 0.35
N ALA A 138 13.73 -28.82 0.18
CA ALA A 138 13.17 -29.13 -1.12
C ALA A 138 12.79 -27.89 -1.93
N TYR A 139 12.28 -26.87 -1.24
CA TYR A 139 11.82 -25.62 -1.88
C TYR A 139 12.80 -24.45 -1.73
N GLY A 140 14.01 -24.69 -1.24
CA GLY A 140 15.06 -23.65 -1.13
C GLY A 140 14.75 -22.50 -0.16
N LEU A 141 13.83 -22.72 0.80
CA LEU A 141 13.44 -21.69 1.73
C LEU A 141 14.50 -21.40 2.80
N ASN A 142 15.38 -22.37 3.09
CA ASN A 142 16.53 -22.25 3.98
C ASN A 142 16.21 -21.76 5.40
N VAL A 143 15.04 -22.14 5.93
CA VAL A 143 14.58 -21.73 7.27
C VAL A 143 14.84 -22.87 8.26
N ALA A 144 15.51 -22.56 9.38
CA ALA A 144 15.78 -23.53 10.44
C ALA A 144 14.59 -23.65 11.41
N PRO A 145 14.15 -24.88 11.79
CA PRO A 145 12.94 -25.09 12.56
C PRO A 145 13.01 -24.58 14.00
N ASP A 146 14.20 -24.51 14.57
CA ASP A 146 14.41 -24.27 16.02
C ASP A 146 14.68 -22.77 16.36
N VAL A 147 14.69 -21.89 15.37
CA VAL A 147 14.90 -20.44 15.55
C VAL A 147 13.60 -19.79 16.01
N LEU A 148 13.67 -18.84 16.96
CA LEU A 148 12.54 -18.02 17.37
C LEU A 148 12.14 -17.06 16.23
N VAL A 149 10.84 -16.89 16.00
CA VAL A 149 10.33 -15.98 14.97
C VAL A 149 10.68 -14.54 15.30
N ALA A 150 10.77 -14.16 16.59
CA ALA A 150 11.23 -12.84 17.01
C ALA A 150 12.61 -12.47 16.47
N ASP A 151 13.51 -13.46 16.30
CA ASP A 151 14.90 -13.26 15.86
C ASP A 151 15.05 -13.23 14.32
N LEU A 152 13.95 -13.46 13.59
CA LEU A 152 13.95 -13.50 12.13
C LEU A 152 13.77 -12.12 11.52
N GLY A 153 14.52 -11.85 10.45
CA GLY A 153 14.27 -10.73 9.53
C GLY A 153 12.95 -10.86 8.79
N VAL A 154 12.52 -9.78 8.15
CA VAL A 154 11.22 -9.71 7.46
C VAL A 154 11.14 -10.73 6.31
N GLY A 155 12.20 -10.87 5.52
CA GLY A 155 12.29 -11.86 4.43
C GLY A 155 12.19 -13.30 4.93
N ASP A 156 12.82 -13.62 6.05
CA ASP A 156 12.74 -14.97 6.64
C ASP A 156 11.35 -15.26 7.21
N ARG A 157 10.69 -14.29 7.85
CA ARG A 157 9.29 -14.39 8.29
C ARG A 157 8.35 -14.71 7.11
N GLN A 158 8.58 -14.09 5.96
CA GLN A 158 7.86 -14.39 4.72
C GLN A 158 8.05 -15.86 4.30
N ARG A 159 9.30 -16.36 4.34
CA ARG A 159 9.62 -17.76 4.04
C ARG A 159 8.94 -18.72 5.01
N VAL A 160 8.83 -18.37 6.29
CA VAL A 160 8.10 -19.16 7.30
C VAL A 160 6.61 -19.24 6.97
N GLU A 161 5.97 -18.15 6.55
CA GLU A 161 4.57 -18.16 6.11
C GLU A 161 4.36 -19.08 4.89
N ILE A 162 5.24 -19.03 3.90
CA ILE A 162 5.20 -19.95 2.76
C ILE A 162 5.39 -21.39 3.21
N LEU A 163 6.39 -21.66 4.06
CA LEU A 163 6.66 -22.98 4.63
C LEU A 163 5.45 -23.55 5.37
N LYS A 164 4.77 -22.73 6.17
CA LYS A 164 3.55 -23.07 6.92
C LYS A 164 2.44 -23.57 6.00
N VAL A 165 2.27 -22.93 4.87
CA VAL A 165 1.25 -23.30 3.86
C VAL A 165 1.64 -24.57 3.11
N LEU A 166 2.92 -24.70 2.72
CA LEU A 166 3.45 -25.90 2.05
C LEU A 166 3.41 -27.15 2.96
N TYR A 167 3.69 -26.99 4.24
CA TYR A 167 3.59 -28.08 5.25
C TYR A 167 2.18 -28.68 5.31
N ARG A 168 1.15 -27.87 5.02
CA ARG A 168 -0.25 -28.30 4.94
C ARG A 168 -0.64 -28.91 3.61
N GLY A 169 0.30 -29.04 2.67
CA GLY A 169 0.10 -29.69 1.38
C GLY A 169 -0.51 -28.81 0.30
N ALA A 170 -0.35 -27.50 0.39
CA ALA A 170 -0.82 -26.58 -0.65
C ALA A 170 -0.09 -26.85 -1.98
N ARG A 171 -0.86 -26.83 -3.07
CA ARG A 171 -0.39 -26.89 -4.48
C ARG A 171 -0.67 -25.58 -5.21
N ILE A 172 -1.61 -24.80 -4.69
CA ILE A 172 -1.99 -23.48 -5.18
C ILE A 172 -1.74 -22.52 -4.02
N LEU A 173 -0.85 -21.55 -4.24
CA LEU A 173 -0.41 -20.57 -3.25
C LEU A 173 -0.95 -19.19 -3.62
N ILE A 174 -1.74 -18.59 -2.74
CA ILE A 174 -2.21 -17.22 -2.87
C ILE A 174 -1.28 -16.33 -2.03
N LEU A 175 -0.69 -15.30 -2.63
CA LEU A 175 0.15 -14.30 -1.98
C LEU A 175 -0.52 -12.92 -2.09
N ASP A 176 -0.95 -12.35 -0.97
CA ASP A 176 -1.61 -11.03 -0.93
C ASP A 176 -0.60 -9.94 -0.56
N GLU A 177 -0.17 -9.16 -1.55
CA GLU A 177 0.84 -8.08 -1.44
C GLU A 177 2.13 -8.50 -0.70
N PRO A 178 2.79 -9.59 -1.11
CA PRO A 178 3.90 -10.17 -0.33
C PRO A 178 5.16 -9.30 -0.28
N THR A 179 5.26 -8.27 -1.11
CA THR A 179 6.43 -7.37 -1.21
C THR A 179 6.24 -6.04 -0.48
N ALA A 180 5.11 -5.87 0.23
CA ALA A 180 4.74 -4.58 0.82
C ALA A 180 5.75 -4.07 1.87
N VAL A 181 6.44 -4.99 2.56
CA VAL A 181 7.37 -4.70 3.67
C VAL A 181 8.82 -5.13 3.39
N LEU A 182 9.10 -5.64 2.19
CA LEU A 182 10.41 -6.13 1.79
C LEU A 182 11.28 -5.03 1.19
N VAL A 183 12.59 -5.10 1.44
CA VAL A 183 13.57 -4.28 0.72
C VAL A 183 13.84 -4.84 -0.68
N PRO A 184 14.35 -4.05 -1.65
CA PRO A 184 14.52 -4.49 -3.05
C PRO A 184 15.28 -5.81 -3.23
N GLN A 185 16.30 -6.07 -2.41
CA GLN A 185 17.08 -7.30 -2.44
C GLN A 185 16.22 -8.51 -2.03
N GLU A 186 15.42 -8.37 -0.96
CA GLU A 186 14.51 -9.42 -0.49
C GLU A 186 13.39 -9.70 -1.51
N VAL A 187 12.94 -8.67 -2.26
CA VAL A 187 11.97 -8.84 -3.36
C VAL A 187 12.55 -9.73 -4.45
N THR A 188 13.81 -9.49 -4.85
CA THR A 188 14.49 -10.32 -5.86
C THR A 188 14.58 -11.78 -5.39
N GLU A 189 15.02 -12.00 -4.15
CA GLU A 189 15.10 -13.34 -3.56
C GLU A 189 13.73 -14.03 -3.47
N LEU A 190 12.69 -13.29 -3.12
CA LEU A 190 11.32 -13.82 -3.13
C LEU A 190 10.93 -14.30 -4.52
N PHE A 191 11.16 -13.50 -5.57
CA PHE A 191 10.79 -13.86 -6.93
C PHE A 191 11.56 -15.08 -7.47
N ASP A 192 12.84 -15.19 -7.13
CA ASP A 192 13.63 -16.39 -7.45
C ASP A 192 13.06 -17.62 -6.75
N ASN A 193 12.66 -17.49 -5.49
CA ASN A 193 11.98 -18.57 -4.75
C ASN A 193 10.63 -18.94 -5.38
N LEU A 194 9.81 -17.96 -5.80
CA LEU A 194 8.52 -18.22 -6.45
C LEU A 194 8.70 -18.96 -7.78
N ARG A 195 9.70 -18.61 -8.58
CA ARG A 195 10.04 -19.31 -9.83
C ARG A 195 10.53 -20.75 -9.56
N ALA A 196 11.34 -20.94 -8.51
CA ALA A 196 11.76 -22.27 -8.09
C ALA A 196 10.57 -23.15 -7.64
N LEU A 197 9.59 -22.56 -6.96
CA LEU A 197 8.37 -23.24 -6.53
C LEU A 197 7.51 -23.65 -7.74
N THR A 198 7.32 -22.76 -8.72
CA THR A 198 6.54 -23.10 -9.94
C THR A 198 7.24 -24.14 -10.80
N ALA A 199 8.57 -24.10 -10.89
CA ALA A 199 9.35 -25.16 -11.58
C ALA A 199 9.17 -26.54 -10.93
N GLN A 200 8.76 -26.60 -9.66
CA GLN A 200 8.40 -27.85 -8.94
C GLN A 200 6.91 -28.18 -9.01
N GLY A 201 6.14 -27.47 -9.85
CA GLY A 201 4.73 -27.74 -10.12
C GLY A 201 3.73 -27.02 -9.19
N LEU A 202 4.17 -26.09 -8.33
CA LEU A 202 3.23 -25.23 -7.62
C LEU A 202 2.64 -24.18 -8.55
N THR A 203 1.40 -23.82 -8.29
CA THR A 203 0.71 -22.71 -8.96
C THR A 203 0.61 -21.53 -8.00
N ILE A 204 0.89 -20.34 -8.45
CA ILE A 204 0.93 -19.14 -7.60
C ILE A 204 -0.04 -18.10 -8.13
N ILE A 205 -0.88 -17.58 -7.24
CA ILE A 205 -1.72 -16.38 -7.48
C ILE A 205 -1.09 -15.24 -6.68
N PHE A 206 -0.55 -14.26 -7.39
CA PHE A 206 0.22 -13.15 -6.83
C PHE A 206 -0.57 -11.85 -6.94
N ILE A 207 -0.93 -11.25 -5.80
CA ILE A 207 -1.64 -9.96 -5.77
C ILE A 207 -0.62 -8.86 -5.52
N SER A 208 -0.56 -7.89 -6.42
CA SER A 208 0.24 -6.68 -6.24
C SER A 208 -0.38 -5.49 -6.96
N HIS A 209 -0.02 -4.30 -6.53
CA HIS A 209 -0.27 -3.05 -7.23
C HIS A 209 1.03 -2.43 -7.78
N LYS A 210 2.18 -3.05 -7.52
CA LYS A 210 3.50 -2.65 -8.04
C LYS A 210 3.74 -3.30 -9.40
N LEU A 211 3.51 -2.55 -10.46
CA LEU A 211 3.42 -3.08 -11.81
C LEU A 211 4.75 -3.60 -12.36
N ASP A 212 5.87 -2.96 -12.00
CA ASP A 212 7.20 -3.44 -12.39
C ASP A 212 7.50 -4.82 -11.79
N GLU A 213 7.09 -5.06 -10.54
CA GLU A 213 7.21 -6.36 -9.90
C GLU A 213 6.37 -7.41 -10.63
N VAL A 214 5.12 -7.07 -10.96
CA VAL A 214 4.20 -7.96 -11.69
C VAL A 214 4.76 -8.33 -13.05
N LEU A 215 5.22 -7.35 -13.83
CA LEU A 215 5.81 -7.58 -15.16
C LEU A 215 7.10 -8.41 -15.10
N SER A 216 7.83 -8.35 -13.98
CA SER A 216 9.10 -9.10 -13.83
C SER A 216 8.90 -10.57 -13.48
N VAL A 217 7.78 -10.96 -12.84
CA VAL A 217 7.62 -12.31 -12.27
C VAL A 217 6.45 -13.10 -12.83
N ALA A 218 5.38 -12.45 -13.31
CA ALA A 218 4.15 -13.13 -13.75
C ALA A 218 4.29 -13.81 -15.13
N ASP A 219 3.56 -14.91 -15.29
CA ASP A 219 3.35 -15.60 -16.57
C ASP A 219 2.03 -15.18 -17.23
N ASP A 220 1.04 -14.79 -16.41
CA ASP A 220 -0.25 -14.25 -16.83
C ASP A 220 -0.67 -13.12 -15.89
N ILE A 221 -1.40 -12.12 -16.40
CA ILE A 221 -1.89 -10.99 -15.62
C ILE A 221 -3.40 -10.84 -15.82
N THR A 222 -4.20 -10.88 -14.76
CA THR A 222 -5.61 -10.50 -14.80
C THR A 222 -5.82 -9.14 -14.15
N VAL A 223 -6.42 -8.21 -14.88
CA VAL A 223 -6.74 -6.85 -14.42
C VAL A 223 -8.17 -6.82 -13.90
N ILE A 224 -8.34 -6.43 -12.62
CA ILE A 224 -9.65 -6.19 -11.99
C ILE A 224 -9.84 -4.69 -11.76
N ARG A 225 -10.99 -4.18 -12.18
CA ARG A 225 -11.38 -2.79 -11.97
C ARG A 225 -12.85 -2.71 -11.56
N ARG A 226 -13.12 -1.98 -10.45
CA ARG A 226 -14.49 -1.77 -9.91
C ARG A 226 -15.29 -3.07 -9.77
N GLY A 227 -14.62 -4.13 -9.32
CA GLY A 227 -15.23 -5.43 -9.10
C GLY A 227 -15.49 -6.28 -10.34
N THR A 228 -14.95 -5.94 -11.50
CA THR A 228 -15.10 -6.71 -12.75
C THR A 228 -13.73 -7.06 -13.35
N THR A 229 -13.63 -8.18 -14.06
CA THR A 229 -12.48 -8.50 -14.91
C THR A 229 -12.47 -7.58 -16.13
N VAL A 230 -11.35 -6.90 -16.36
CA VAL A 230 -11.17 -5.99 -17.53
C VAL A 230 -10.44 -6.71 -18.65
N ALA A 231 -9.34 -7.40 -18.33
CA ALA A 231 -8.52 -8.11 -19.28
C ALA A 231 -7.70 -9.22 -18.59
N THR A 232 -7.33 -10.23 -19.33
CA THR A 232 -6.25 -11.17 -19.00
C THR A 232 -5.19 -11.05 -20.10
N LEU A 233 -3.92 -10.85 -19.72
CA LEU A 233 -2.86 -10.41 -20.59
C LEU A 233 -1.59 -11.28 -20.37
N ASP A 234 -0.79 -11.40 -21.42
CA ASP A 234 0.58 -11.88 -21.35
C ASP A 234 1.50 -10.70 -20.97
N PRO A 235 2.37 -10.83 -19.97
CA PRO A 235 3.26 -9.75 -19.53
C PRO A 235 4.26 -9.30 -20.60
N THR A 236 4.61 -10.18 -21.58
CA THR A 236 5.58 -9.84 -22.63
C THR A 236 5.08 -8.82 -23.64
N GLY A 237 3.76 -8.65 -23.73
CA GLY A 237 3.12 -7.74 -24.69
C GLY A 237 2.60 -6.44 -24.10
N VAL A 238 2.88 -6.14 -22.80
CA VAL A 238 2.28 -4.99 -22.11
C VAL A 238 3.31 -4.23 -21.28
N THR A 239 3.19 -2.91 -21.24
CA THR A 239 4.03 -2.03 -20.42
C THR A 239 3.35 -1.72 -19.07
N ALA A 240 4.13 -1.29 -18.07
CA ALA A 240 3.61 -0.84 -16.79
C ALA A 240 2.57 0.29 -16.93
N ARG A 241 2.78 1.17 -17.91
CA ARG A 241 1.84 2.27 -18.22
C ARG A 241 0.50 1.74 -18.75
N GLU A 242 0.53 0.81 -19.69
CA GLU A 242 -0.69 0.21 -20.26
C GLU A 242 -1.48 -0.56 -19.20
N LEU A 243 -0.79 -1.31 -18.33
CA LEU A 243 -1.42 -1.96 -17.18
C LEU A 243 -2.07 -0.93 -16.24
N ALA A 244 -1.37 0.15 -15.93
CA ALA A 244 -1.89 1.22 -15.10
C ALA A 244 -3.14 1.86 -15.71
N GLU A 245 -3.14 2.13 -17.02
CA GLU A 245 -4.29 2.69 -17.74
C GLU A 245 -5.50 1.74 -17.76
N LEU A 246 -5.26 0.43 -17.89
CA LEU A 246 -6.32 -0.59 -17.76
C LEU A 246 -6.91 -0.63 -16.34
N MET A 247 -6.06 -0.52 -15.33
CA MET A 247 -6.48 -0.52 -13.91
C MET A 247 -7.33 0.72 -13.58
N VAL A 248 -6.89 1.90 -14.01
CA VAL A 248 -7.57 3.19 -13.76
C VAL A 248 -8.79 3.35 -14.68
N GLY A 249 -8.67 2.94 -15.94
CA GLY A 249 -9.71 3.04 -16.98
C GLY A 249 -9.73 4.36 -17.74
N SER A 250 -8.63 5.11 -17.65
CA SER A 250 -8.37 6.31 -18.43
C SER A 250 -6.89 6.42 -18.73
N SER A 251 -6.53 7.14 -19.76
CA SER A 251 -5.14 7.47 -20.05
C SER A 251 -4.52 8.22 -18.88
N LEU A 252 -3.32 7.79 -18.46
CA LEU A 252 -2.57 8.48 -17.44
C LEU A 252 -1.88 9.70 -18.05
N PRO A 253 -1.99 10.88 -17.44
CA PRO A 253 -1.26 12.04 -17.91
C PRO A 253 0.24 11.76 -17.90
N THR A 254 0.91 12.02 -19.02
CA THR A 254 2.37 11.98 -19.04
C THR A 254 2.87 13.15 -18.20
N PRO A 255 3.79 12.93 -17.24
CA PRO A 255 4.43 14.01 -16.56
C PRO A 255 5.20 14.84 -17.62
N ALA A 256 4.63 15.95 -18.09
CA ALA A 256 5.37 16.88 -18.93
C ALA A 256 6.28 17.68 -17.99
N THR A 257 7.59 17.53 -18.19
CA THR A 257 8.65 18.27 -17.49
C THR A 257 9.12 19.45 -18.33
N ASP A 258 8.47 19.72 -19.46
CA ASP A 258 8.97 20.58 -20.52
C ASP A 258 8.84 22.09 -20.23
N GLU A 259 8.04 22.47 -19.23
CA GLU A 259 7.90 23.87 -18.82
C GLU A 259 8.39 24.06 -17.38
N SER A 260 9.48 24.80 -17.20
CA SER A 260 9.86 25.30 -15.89
C SER A 260 8.83 26.35 -15.44
N THR A 261 8.24 26.12 -14.24
CA THR A 261 7.36 27.10 -13.59
C THR A 261 8.06 27.85 -12.48
N VAL A 262 9.33 27.53 -12.25
CA VAL A 262 10.17 28.13 -11.22
C VAL A 262 10.42 29.60 -11.54
N THR A 263 10.22 30.46 -10.57
CA THR A 263 10.50 31.90 -10.63
C THR A 263 11.68 32.25 -9.74
N ASP A 264 12.23 33.45 -9.88
CA ASP A 264 13.33 33.93 -9.00
C ASP A 264 12.84 34.36 -7.60
N ARG A 265 11.55 34.21 -7.29
CA ARG A 265 10.96 34.65 -6.02
C ARG A 265 11.10 33.56 -4.97
N PRO A 266 11.95 33.76 -3.93
CA PRO A 266 12.05 32.80 -2.84
C PRO A 266 10.75 32.77 -2.04
N VAL A 267 10.34 31.55 -1.59
CA VAL A 267 9.18 31.33 -0.74
C VAL A 267 9.60 30.79 0.62
N LEU A 268 10.53 29.85 0.65
CA LEU A 268 11.15 29.32 1.87
C LEU A 268 12.66 29.37 1.71
N ALA A 269 13.36 29.83 2.75
CA ALA A 269 14.82 29.72 2.83
C ALA A 269 15.19 29.07 4.17
N VAL A 270 16.04 28.07 4.11
CA VAL A 270 16.62 27.36 5.27
C VAL A 270 18.13 27.63 5.23
N GLN A 271 18.71 28.08 6.34
CA GLN A 271 20.13 28.44 6.42
C GLN A 271 20.75 27.87 7.68
N GLY A 272 21.77 27.01 7.51
CA GLY A 272 22.57 26.46 8.59
C GLY A 272 21.78 25.65 9.62
N LEU A 273 20.64 25.07 9.21
CA LEU A 273 19.70 24.43 10.11
C LEU A 273 20.33 23.19 10.75
N SER A 274 20.28 23.13 12.08
CA SER A 274 20.83 22.02 12.84
C SER A 274 19.88 21.61 13.96
N VAL A 275 19.79 20.30 14.20
CA VAL A 275 19.00 19.70 15.29
C VAL A 275 19.89 18.73 16.06
N ALA A 276 19.98 18.91 17.37
CA ALA A 276 20.80 18.06 18.23
C ALA A 276 20.22 16.64 18.34
N GLY A 277 21.06 15.63 18.35
CA GLY A 277 20.72 14.28 18.76
C GLY A 277 20.60 14.15 20.29
N ALA A 278 20.29 12.95 20.77
CA ALA A 278 20.33 12.65 22.18
C ALA A 278 21.76 12.82 22.75
N PRO A 279 21.91 13.06 24.06
CA PRO A 279 23.25 13.25 24.65
C PRO A 279 24.19 12.08 24.33
N GLY A 280 25.26 12.37 23.57
CA GLY A 280 26.24 11.36 23.10
C GLY A 280 25.96 10.79 21.71
N GLU A 281 24.86 11.16 21.06
CA GLU A 281 24.55 10.80 19.70
C GLU A 281 24.89 11.92 18.71
N PRO A 282 25.13 11.61 17.42
CA PRO A 282 25.34 12.62 16.38
C PRO A 282 24.09 13.51 16.22
N ALA A 283 24.31 14.70 15.65
CA ALA A 283 23.21 15.59 15.29
C ALA A 283 22.23 14.91 14.34
N LEU A 284 20.93 15.16 14.53
CA LEU A 284 19.87 14.66 13.64
C LEU A 284 19.84 15.44 12.32
N LEU A 285 20.13 16.75 12.38
CA LEU A 285 20.41 17.62 11.23
C LEU A 285 21.68 18.41 11.52
N ASP A 286 22.53 18.58 10.50
CA ASP A 286 23.80 19.28 10.62
C ASP A 286 24.00 20.20 9.40
N ASP A 287 23.96 21.53 9.65
CA ASP A 287 24.20 22.60 8.67
C ASP A 287 23.40 22.51 7.35
N ILE A 288 22.09 22.24 7.43
CA ILE A 288 21.24 22.13 6.25
C ILE A 288 20.87 23.50 5.71
N SER A 289 21.11 23.72 4.42
CA SER A 289 20.80 24.99 3.75
C SER A 289 20.23 24.76 2.37
N PHE A 290 19.09 25.38 2.06
CA PHE A 290 18.45 25.39 0.73
C PHE A 290 17.41 26.50 0.63
N THR A 291 16.98 26.81 -0.60
CA THR A 291 15.89 27.75 -0.87
C THR A 291 14.88 27.10 -1.80
N VAL A 292 13.59 27.33 -1.55
CA VAL A 292 12.48 26.91 -2.43
C VAL A 292 11.82 28.14 -3.01
N HIS A 293 11.66 28.17 -4.33
CA HIS A 293 11.10 29.30 -5.07
C HIS A 293 9.63 29.06 -5.45
N ALA A 294 8.92 30.13 -5.78
CA ALA A 294 7.56 30.05 -6.25
C ALA A 294 7.49 29.25 -7.58
N GLY A 295 6.56 28.32 -7.65
CA GLY A 295 6.41 27.40 -8.78
C GLY A 295 7.44 26.27 -8.83
N GLU A 296 8.24 26.08 -7.78
CA GLU A 296 9.24 25.02 -7.65
C GLU A 296 8.70 23.81 -6.89
N VAL A 297 9.17 22.62 -7.27
CA VAL A 297 9.12 21.41 -6.45
C VAL A 297 10.55 21.03 -6.11
N LEU A 298 10.97 21.26 -4.88
CA LEU A 298 12.26 20.82 -4.36
C LEU A 298 12.10 19.44 -3.72
N GLY A 299 12.74 18.42 -4.28
CA GLY A 299 12.73 17.06 -3.75
C GLY A 299 13.85 16.81 -2.76
N ILE A 300 13.52 16.33 -1.55
CA ILE A 300 14.48 15.81 -0.58
C ILE A 300 14.56 14.30 -0.74
N ALA A 301 15.72 13.79 -1.15
CA ALA A 301 15.97 12.36 -1.31
C ALA A 301 16.95 11.86 -0.25
N GLY A 302 16.71 10.65 0.26
CA GLY A 302 17.58 10.00 1.24
C GLY A 302 16.98 8.69 1.74
N VAL A 303 17.81 7.88 2.42
CA VAL A 303 17.36 6.68 3.11
C VAL A 303 16.59 7.09 4.37
N GLU A 304 15.52 6.38 4.70
CA GLU A 304 14.69 6.65 5.89
C GLU A 304 15.58 6.69 7.16
N GLY A 305 15.37 7.71 8.00
CA GLY A 305 16.16 7.92 9.22
C GLY A 305 17.35 8.88 9.07
N ASN A 306 17.52 9.55 7.91
CA ASN A 306 18.60 10.53 7.68
C ASN A 306 18.15 11.99 7.90
N GLY A 307 17.20 12.24 8.79
CA GLY A 307 16.81 13.59 9.19
C GLY A 307 15.63 14.20 8.42
N GLN A 308 15.00 13.49 7.49
CA GLN A 308 13.90 14.03 6.69
C GLN A 308 12.69 14.41 7.57
N ASN A 309 12.36 13.60 8.57
CA ASN A 309 11.25 13.87 9.49
C ASN A 309 11.57 15.10 10.37
N GLU A 310 12.77 15.15 10.91
CA GLU A 310 13.25 16.24 11.75
C GLU A 310 13.26 17.57 10.98
N LEU A 311 13.67 17.56 9.72
CA LEU A 311 13.60 18.73 8.85
C LEU A 311 12.16 19.25 8.70
N VAL A 312 11.22 18.34 8.42
CA VAL A 312 9.80 18.68 8.31
C VAL A 312 9.24 19.18 9.65
N GLU A 313 9.59 18.55 10.77
CA GLU A 313 9.14 18.93 12.11
C GLU A 313 9.62 20.33 12.50
N VAL A 314 10.87 20.70 12.17
CA VAL A 314 11.38 22.05 12.39
C VAL A 314 10.65 23.06 11.52
N ILE A 315 10.53 22.83 10.20
CA ILE A 315 9.81 23.74 9.29
C ILE A 315 8.37 23.96 9.73
N MET A 316 7.74 22.93 10.33
CA MET A 316 6.36 23.01 10.84
C MET A 316 6.27 23.53 12.30
N GLY A 317 7.37 23.90 12.92
CA GLY A 317 7.40 24.42 14.29
C GLY A 317 7.00 23.40 15.36
N MET A 318 7.27 22.12 15.11
CA MET A 318 7.05 21.02 16.05
C MET A 318 8.28 20.74 16.91
N VAL A 319 9.46 21.08 16.41
CA VAL A 319 10.77 20.94 17.06
C VAL A 319 11.54 22.28 16.91
N GLU A 320 12.14 22.75 18.00
CA GLU A 320 13.02 23.92 17.96
C GLU A 320 14.40 23.53 17.39
N PRO A 321 14.94 24.31 16.43
CA PRO A 321 16.28 24.05 15.90
C PRO A 321 17.36 24.38 16.97
N ALA A 322 18.46 23.63 16.96
CA ALA A 322 19.64 23.94 17.78
C ALA A 322 20.46 25.11 17.21
N GLY A 323 20.28 25.40 15.92
CA GLY A 323 20.94 26.51 15.22
C GLY A 323 20.38 26.66 13.80
N GLY A 324 20.75 27.78 13.16
CA GLY A 324 20.26 28.13 11.84
C GLY A 324 18.90 28.86 11.86
N THR A 325 18.39 29.18 10.69
CA THR A 325 17.14 29.92 10.51
C THR A 325 16.25 29.29 9.43
N VAL A 326 14.94 29.43 9.61
CA VAL A 326 13.92 29.13 8.61
C VAL A 326 13.16 30.43 8.31
N GLU A 327 13.21 30.90 7.09
CA GLU A 327 12.54 32.13 6.66
C GLU A 327 11.41 31.81 5.66
N LEU A 328 10.26 32.44 5.82
CA LEU A 328 9.09 32.33 4.93
C LEU A 328 8.78 33.69 4.29
N ALA A 329 8.49 33.70 3.00
CA ALA A 329 8.04 34.90 2.31
C ALA A 329 6.65 35.34 2.78
N ALA A 330 6.56 36.52 3.37
CA ALA A 330 5.32 37.16 3.78
C ALA A 330 5.30 38.59 3.19
N ASP A 331 4.31 38.92 2.39
CA ASP A 331 4.08 40.23 1.79
C ASP A 331 5.32 40.83 1.06
N GLY A 332 6.09 39.95 0.43
CA GLY A 332 7.30 40.33 -0.33
C GLY A 332 8.58 40.45 0.47
N VAL A 333 8.56 40.11 1.76
CA VAL A 333 9.73 40.12 2.66
C VAL A 333 9.90 38.71 3.24
N MET A 334 11.14 38.27 3.36
CA MET A 334 11.46 37.02 4.09
C MET A 334 11.42 37.31 5.60
N VAL A 335 10.65 36.50 6.31
CA VAL A 335 10.41 36.61 7.75
C VAL A 335 10.91 35.35 8.43
N ASP A 336 11.72 35.49 9.44
CA ASP A 336 12.21 34.38 10.27
C ASP A 336 11.01 33.76 11.03
N ILE A 337 10.80 32.48 10.84
CA ILE A 337 9.73 31.67 11.45
C ILE A 337 10.27 30.58 12.38
N SER A 338 11.56 30.57 12.67
CA SER A 338 12.26 29.51 13.42
C SER A 338 11.70 29.29 14.83
N ASP A 339 11.14 30.35 15.45
CA ASP A 339 10.53 30.34 16.77
C ASP A 339 9.00 30.30 16.76
N TRP A 340 8.38 30.14 15.57
CA TRP A 340 6.92 30.11 15.46
C TRP A 340 6.35 28.75 15.81
N ASP A 341 5.18 28.74 16.44
CA ASP A 341 4.43 27.51 16.63
C ASP A 341 3.74 27.05 15.34
N THR A 342 3.38 25.79 15.29
CA THR A 342 2.73 25.15 14.13
C THR A 342 1.48 25.90 13.67
N ARG A 343 0.69 26.46 14.61
CA ARG A 343 -0.52 27.22 14.27
C ARG A 343 -0.18 28.46 13.47
N ARG A 344 0.77 29.27 13.95
CA ARG A 344 1.19 30.51 13.29
C ARG A 344 1.79 30.25 11.91
N ILE A 345 2.59 29.16 11.78
CA ILE A 345 3.14 28.70 10.52
C ILE A 345 2.04 28.35 9.52
N ARG A 346 1.03 27.60 9.94
CA ARG A 346 -0.10 27.24 9.08
C ARG A 346 -0.95 28.46 8.70
N GLU A 347 -1.19 29.39 9.63
CA GLU A 347 -1.92 30.64 9.37
C GLU A 347 -1.15 31.55 8.39
N ALA A 348 0.20 31.46 8.34
CA ALA A 348 1.04 32.17 7.37
C ALA A 348 0.99 31.57 5.96
N GLY A 349 0.30 30.44 5.77
CA GLY A 349 0.07 29.83 4.45
C GLY A 349 0.98 28.66 4.11
N ILE A 350 1.50 27.93 5.10
CA ILE A 350 2.16 26.64 4.88
C ILE A 350 1.12 25.51 5.05
N GLY A 351 0.87 24.77 3.98
CA GLY A 351 0.13 23.50 4.00
C GLY A 351 1.05 22.34 4.37
N PHE A 352 0.50 21.29 5.00
CA PHE A 352 1.28 20.15 5.45
C PHE A 352 0.61 18.80 5.14
N ILE A 353 1.27 17.97 4.35
CA ILE A 353 0.89 16.56 4.12
C ILE A 353 1.90 15.68 4.88
N PRO A 354 1.49 15.04 6.00
CA PRO A 354 2.40 14.24 6.81
C PRO A 354 2.69 12.87 6.20
N ALA A 355 3.87 12.30 6.50
CA ALA A 355 4.27 10.96 6.10
C ALA A 355 3.37 9.88 6.70
N ASP A 356 3.01 10.01 7.97
CA ASP A 356 2.02 9.16 8.65
C ASP A 356 0.68 9.90 8.79
N ARG A 357 -0.24 9.59 7.86
CA ARG A 357 -1.57 10.20 7.82
C ARG A 357 -2.45 9.81 8.99
N HIS A 358 -2.25 8.64 9.61
CA HIS A 358 -3.06 8.16 10.73
C HIS A 358 -2.64 8.82 12.04
N ARG A 359 -1.36 9.12 12.19
CA ARG A 359 -0.82 9.76 13.40
C ARG A 359 -0.95 11.28 13.37
N HIS A 360 -0.69 11.90 12.21
CA HIS A 360 -0.56 13.35 12.12
C HIS A 360 -1.53 14.00 11.11
N GLY A 361 -2.19 13.21 10.26
CA GLY A 361 -3.00 13.73 9.17
C GLY A 361 -4.51 13.70 9.41
N LEU A 362 -5.03 12.75 10.19
CA LEU A 362 -6.47 12.51 10.34
C LEU A 362 -6.85 12.17 11.78
N LEU A 363 -8.04 12.61 12.16
CA LEU A 363 -8.80 12.11 13.31
C LEU A 363 -9.68 10.95 12.81
N LEU A 364 -9.18 9.71 12.96
CA LEU A 364 -9.79 8.52 12.34
C LEU A 364 -11.24 8.30 12.75
N ASP A 365 -11.58 8.55 14.02
CA ASP A 365 -12.92 8.35 14.59
C ASP A 365 -13.86 9.54 14.36
N ALA A 366 -13.34 10.66 13.85
CA ALA A 366 -14.12 11.86 13.57
C ALA A 366 -14.67 11.83 12.12
N PRO A 367 -15.83 12.49 11.87
CA PRO A 367 -16.39 12.62 10.54
C PRO A 367 -15.51 13.44 9.59
N LEU A 368 -15.72 13.30 8.29
CA LEU A 368 -14.88 13.96 7.29
C LEU A 368 -14.90 15.48 7.40
N TRP A 369 -16.06 16.08 7.74
CA TRP A 369 -16.18 17.52 7.88
C TRP A 369 -15.38 18.08 9.08
N GLU A 370 -15.20 17.32 10.16
CA GLU A 370 -14.32 17.69 11.26
C GLU A 370 -12.85 17.54 10.87
N ASN A 371 -12.52 16.50 10.12
CA ASN A 371 -11.18 16.32 9.54
C ASN A 371 -10.83 17.46 8.57
N ARG A 372 -11.82 18.08 7.90
CA ARG A 372 -11.59 19.26 7.06
C ARG A 372 -11.11 20.47 7.86
N ILE A 373 -11.63 20.63 9.07
CA ILE A 373 -11.28 21.77 9.94
C ILE A 373 -9.89 21.60 10.58
N LEU A 374 -9.41 20.38 10.72
CA LEU A 374 -8.14 20.07 11.39
C LEU A 374 -6.97 20.89 10.82
N GLY A 375 -6.37 21.72 11.67
CA GLY A 375 -5.32 22.67 11.31
C GLY A 375 -5.81 23.96 10.65
N HIS A 376 -7.12 24.13 10.42
CA HIS A 376 -7.74 25.30 9.79
C HIS A 376 -8.91 25.85 10.62
N GLN A 377 -8.96 25.52 11.92
CA GLN A 377 -10.04 25.85 12.81
C GLN A 377 -10.13 27.35 13.18
N THR A 378 -9.18 28.16 12.73
CA THR A 378 -9.15 29.61 12.94
C THR A 378 -9.34 30.41 11.64
N GLN A 379 -9.49 29.72 10.51
CA GLN A 379 -9.53 30.36 9.19
C GLN A 379 -10.91 30.21 8.55
N ALA A 380 -11.30 31.23 7.78
CA ALA A 380 -12.49 31.14 6.94
C ALA A 380 -12.30 30.03 5.88
N PRO A 381 -13.37 29.34 5.46
CA PRO A 381 -14.77 29.52 5.83
C PRO A 381 -15.18 28.77 7.10
N ASN A 382 -14.24 28.12 7.81
CA ASN A 382 -14.53 27.20 8.91
C ASN A 382 -14.98 27.91 10.19
N VAL A 383 -14.83 29.23 10.26
CA VAL A 383 -15.11 30.02 11.47
C VAL A 383 -16.01 31.20 11.21
N ARG A 384 -16.77 31.54 12.24
CA ARG A 384 -17.57 32.79 12.33
C ARG A 384 -17.26 33.47 13.67
N GLY A 385 -16.36 34.46 13.62
CA GLY A 385 -15.79 35.04 14.84
C GLY A 385 -14.98 33.97 15.62
N PRO A 386 -15.18 33.82 16.92
CA PRO A 386 -14.45 32.85 17.75
C PRO A 386 -15.01 31.41 17.66
N LEU A 387 -16.11 31.19 16.93
CA LEU A 387 -16.81 29.91 16.88
C LEU A 387 -16.61 29.21 15.53
N VAL A 388 -16.55 27.89 15.57
CA VAL A 388 -16.57 27.06 14.37
C VAL A 388 -17.94 27.17 13.69
N ASP A 389 -17.97 27.50 12.40
CA ASP A 389 -19.15 27.47 11.56
C ASP A 389 -19.28 26.09 10.90
N ALA A 390 -19.96 25.18 11.61
CA ALA A 390 -20.15 23.81 11.14
C ALA A 390 -20.85 23.73 9.78
N ARG A 391 -21.75 24.67 9.46
CA ARG A 391 -22.46 24.68 8.17
C ARG A 391 -21.51 25.01 7.03
N SER A 392 -20.74 26.08 7.17
CA SER A 392 -19.75 26.48 6.17
C SER A 392 -18.65 25.40 6.00
N ALA A 393 -18.18 24.83 7.11
CA ALA A 393 -17.22 23.72 7.07
C ALA A 393 -17.76 22.48 6.34
N GLN A 394 -19.03 22.12 6.53
CA GLN A 394 -19.68 21.02 5.82
C GLN A 394 -19.87 21.32 4.32
N GLU A 395 -20.21 22.53 3.95
CA GLU A 395 -20.33 22.97 2.55
C GLU A 395 -18.97 22.91 1.86
N ASP A 396 -17.91 23.40 2.49
CA ASP A 396 -16.54 23.34 2.00
C ASP A 396 -16.02 21.89 1.90
N THR A 397 -16.37 21.04 2.86
CA THR A 397 -16.04 19.60 2.80
C THR A 397 -16.67 18.93 1.59
N ARG A 398 -17.95 19.25 1.26
CA ARG A 398 -18.60 18.70 0.05
C ARG A 398 -17.89 19.14 -1.22
N ARG A 399 -17.46 20.41 -1.28
CA ARG A 399 -16.66 20.95 -2.39
C ARG A 399 -15.36 20.14 -2.57
N ILE A 400 -14.58 19.96 -1.50
CA ILE A 400 -13.32 19.21 -1.53
C ILE A 400 -13.56 17.76 -1.92
N VAL A 401 -14.58 17.10 -1.35
CA VAL A 401 -14.94 15.71 -1.69
C VAL A 401 -15.20 15.56 -3.19
N GLN A 402 -15.88 16.54 -3.80
CA GLN A 402 -16.17 16.54 -5.22
C GLN A 402 -14.94 16.88 -6.07
N GLU A 403 -14.20 17.92 -5.71
CA GLU A 403 -13.05 18.44 -6.47
C GLU A 403 -11.89 17.43 -6.51
N TYR A 404 -11.64 16.75 -5.38
CA TYR A 404 -10.56 15.76 -5.26
C TYR A 404 -11.02 14.31 -5.48
N ASP A 405 -12.26 14.11 -5.95
CA ASP A 405 -12.86 12.77 -6.17
C ASP A 405 -12.65 11.85 -4.97
N VAL A 406 -13.01 12.31 -3.76
CA VAL A 406 -12.99 11.49 -2.55
C VAL A 406 -14.23 10.61 -2.55
N ARG A 407 -14.05 9.31 -2.71
CA ARG A 407 -15.16 8.34 -2.76
C ARG A 407 -15.65 8.07 -1.34
N THR A 408 -16.82 8.61 -1.02
CA THR A 408 -17.48 8.48 0.28
C THR A 408 -18.99 8.48 0.12
N PRO A 409 -19.76 7.73 0.94
CA PRO A 409 -21.20 7.81 0.93
C PRO A 409 -21.73 9.13 1.53
N SER A 410 -20.97 9.78 2.42
CA SER A 410 -21.35 11.00 3.12
C SER A 410 -20.14 11.68 3.78
N ILE A 411 -20.22 12.99 4.01
CA ILE A 411 -19.24 13.74 4.81
C ILE A 411 -19.37 13.46 6.32
N PHE A 412 -20.39 12.75 6.75
CA PHE A 412 -20.66 12.39 8.15
C PHE A 412 -20.10 11.03 8.56
N VAL A 413 -19.55 10.24 7.63
CA VAL A 413 -18.85 9.00 7.96
C VAL A 413 -17.48 9.32 8.56
N THR A 414 -16.96 8.41 9.37
CA THR A 414 -15.62 8.56 9.98
C THR A 414 -14.51 8.43 8.94
N ALA A 415 -13.39 9.11 9.16
CA ALA A 415 -12.23 9.01 8.29
C ALA A 415 -11.66 7.58 8.21
N ALA A 416 -11.79 6.79 9.30
CA ALA A 416 -11.41 5.37 9.31
C ALA A 416 -12.15 4.51 8.28
N SER A 417 -13.38 4.91 7.87
CA SER A 417 -14.17 4.17 6.89
C SER A 417 -13.69 4.34 5.43
N LEU A 418 -12.83 5.32 5.18
CA LEU A 418 -12.27 5.57 3.84
C LEU A 418 -11.11 4.61 3.53
N SER A 419 -10.96 4.27 2.26
CA SER A 419 -9.71 3.65 1.78
C SER A 419 -8.52 4.60 1.91
N GLY A 420 -7.30 4.06 2.01
CA GLY A 420 -6.08 4.86 2.14
C GLY A 420 -5.92 5.93 1.05
N GLY A 421 -6.28 5.62 -0.20
CA GLY A 421 -6.27 6.59 -1.31
C GLY A 421 -7.28 7.73 -1.10
N ASN A 422 -8.49 7.44 -0.60
CA ASN A 422 -9.48 8.49 -0.31
C ASN A 422 -9.13 9.32 0.92
N GLN A 423 -8.50 8.71 1.93
CA GLN A 423 -7.92 9.45 3.07
C GLN A 423 -6.86 10.44 2.60
N GLN A 424 -5.96 10.01 1.72
CA GLN A 424 -4.90 10.86 1.18
C GLN A 424 -5.46 12.00 0.31
N LYS A 425 -6.43 11.71 -0.55
CA LYS A 425 -7.14 12.73 -1.34
C LYS A 425 -7.82 13.79 -0.46
N LEU A 426 -8.41 13.36 0.66
CA LEU A 426 -9.02 14.29 1.63
C LEU A 426 -7.97 15.19 2.28
N ILE A 427 -6.81 14.66 2.68
CA ILE A 427 -5.71 15.44 3.25
C ILE A 427 -5.19 16.44 2.21
N VAL A 428 -4.88 15.97 1.00
CA VAL A 428 -4.39 16.85 -0.09
C VAL A 428 -5.40 17.97 -0.37
N GLY A 429 -6.69 17.62 -0.49
CA GLY A 429 -7.76 18.60 -0.71
C GLY A 429 -7.88 19.61 0.42
N ARG A 430 -7.74 19.18 1.68
CA ARG A 430 -7.74 20.05 2.85
C ARG A 430 -6.58 21.04 2.81
N GLU A 431 -5.37 20.54 2.57
CA GLU A 431 -4.15 21.38 2.59
C GLU A 431 -4.08 22.35 1.41
N MET A 432 -4.66 21.96 0.27
CA MET A 432 -4.69 22.79 -0.95
C MET A 432 -5.85 23.78 -0.99
N ALA A 433 -6.92 23.56 -0.22
CA ALA A 433 -8.17 24.33 -0.31
C ALA A 433 -8.02 25.83 -0.01
N HIS A 434 -7.00 26.22 0.75
CA HIS A 434 -6.71 27.61 1.09
C HIS A 434 -5.64 28.26 0.21
N LEU A 435 -5.25 27.60 -0.90
CA LEU A 435 -4.20 28.07 -1.80
C LEU A 435 -2.93 28.44 -1.01
N PRO A 436 -2.26 27.47 -0.37
CA PRO A 436 -1.09 27.74 0.43
C PRO A 436 0.01 28.38 -0.44
N ARG A 437 0.85 29.21 0.17
CA ARG A 437 2.06 29.74 -0.48
C ARG A 437 3.12 28.67 -0.66
N MET A 438 3.16 27.76 0.32
CA MET A 438 4.08 26.62 0.38
C MET A 438 3.35 25.36 0.84
N LEU A 439 3.73 24.23 0.26
CA LEU A 439 3.28 22.92 0.70
C LEU A 439 4.48 22.07 1.11
N VAL A 440 4.52 21.67 2.36
CA VAL A 440 5.44 20.63 2.84
C VAL A 440 4.75 19.29 2.68
N ALA A 441 5.28 18.41 1.82
CA ALA A 441 4.63 17.17 1.42
C ALA A 441 5.53 15.96 1.69
N ALA A 442 5.42 15.38 2.89
CA ALA A 442 6.16 14.19 3.26
C ALA A 442 5.44 12.94 2.73
N HIS A 443 6.02 12.29 1.73
CA HIS A 443 5.46 11.10 1.07
C HIS A 443 3.99 11.25 0.62
N PRO A 444 3.64 12.28 -0.18
CA PRO A 444 2.24 12.63 -0.49
C PRO A 444 1.45 11.52 -1.19
N THR A 445 2.11 10.53 -1.77
CA THR A 445 1.50 9.40 -2.47
C THR A 445 1.70 8.05 -1.77
N ARG A 446 2.15 8.03 -0.51
CA ARG A 446 2.38 6.79 0.23
C ARG A 446 1.08 6.01 0.47
N GLY A 447 1.06 4.74 0.06
CA GLY A 447 -0.06 3.83 0.30
C GLY A 447 -1.34 4.20 -0.46
N VAL A 448 -1.19 4.83 -1.63
CA VAL A 448 -2.29 5.08 -2.56
C VAL A 448 -2.10 4.27 -3.84
N ASP A 449 -3.18 4.01 -4.55
CA ASP A 449 -3.13 3.36 -5.86
C ASP A 449 -2.67 4.33 -6.97
N VAL A 450 -2.37 3.78 -8.14
CA VAL A 450 -1.83 4.54 -9.29
C VAL A 450 -2.77 5.66 -9.72
N GLY A 451 -4.09 5.44 -9.67
CA GLY A 451 -5.09 6.46 -10.04
C GLY A 451 -5.12 7.61 -9.05
N ALA A 452 -5.09 7.33 -7.75
CA ALA A 452 -5.03 8.36 -6.71
C ALA A 452 -3.68 9.12 -6.78
N GLN A 453 -2.57 8.44 -7.05
CA GLN A 453 -1.26 9.05 -7.23
C GLN A 453 -1.28 10.04 -8.40
N ALA A 454 -1.79 9.62 -9.56
CA ALA A 454 -1.88 10.47 -10.75
C ALA A 454 -2.74 11.72 -10.49
N ALA A 455 -3.87 11.57 -9.77
CA ALA A 455 -4.74 12.68 -9.40
C ALA A 455 -4.01 13.69 -8.47
N ILE A 456 -3.32 13.20 -7.43
CA ILE A 456 -2.54 14.04 -6.51
C ILE A 456 -1.47 14.84 -7.28
N TRP A 457 -0.70 14.18 -8.13
CA TRP A 457 0.31 14.86 -8.95
C TRP A 457 -0.31 15.85 -9.92
N GLY A 458 -1.50 15.58 -10.45
CA GLY A 458 -2.26 16.50 -11.28
C GLY A 458 -2.60 17.81 -10.55
N HIS A 459 -3.10 17.71 -9.31
CA HIS A 459 -3.40 18.86 -8.47
C HIS A 459 -2.15 19.67 -8.10
N LEU A 460 -1.08 19.01 -7.68
CA LEU A 460 0.19 19.65 -7.34
C LEU A 460 0.79 20.39 -8.56
N LYS A 461 0.73 19.77 -9.75
CA LYS A 461 1.21 20.37 -10.99
C LYS A 461 0.41 21.61 -11.38
N ALA A 462 -0.93 21.57 -11.22
CA ALA A 462 -1.78 22.73 -11.49
C ALA A 462 -1.46 23.89 -10.54
N ALA A 463 -1.39 23.63 -9.24
CA ALA A 463 -1.09 24.64 -8.22
C ALA A 463 0.32 25.24 -8.37
N ARG A 464 1.32 24.43 -8.77
CA ARG A 464 2.67 24.89 -9.06
C ARG A 464 2.68 25.93 -10.19
N ARG A 465 1.85 25.76 -11.23
CA ARG A 465 1.70 26.75 -12.32
C ARG A 465 1.12 28.09 -11.82
N GLU A 466 0.39 28.05 -10.73
CA GLU A 466 -0.17 29.24 -10.06
C GLU A 466 0.81 29.83 -9.02
N GLY A 467 2.00 29.26 -8.88
CA GLY A 467 3.09 29.77 -8.04
C GLY A 467 3.26 29.06 -6.71
N LEU A 468 2.55 27.94 -6.45
CA LEU A 468 2.78 27.12 -5.23
C LEU A 468 4.24 26.63 -5.20
N ALA A 469 4.92 26.83 -4.07
CA ALA A 469 6.19 26.20 -3.75
C ALA A 469 5.93 24.86 -3.04
N VAL A 470 6.67 23.81 -3.37
CA VAL A 470 6.50 22.48 -2.78
C VAL A 470 7.86 21.93 -2.33
N LEU A 471 7.92 21.45 -1.10
CA LEU A 471 9.03 20.69 -0.53
C LEU A 471 8.59 19.25 -0.25
#